data_c4784aeaaa1314351edcda4926a5a6c0
#
_entry.id   c4784aeaaa1314351edcda4926a5a6c0
#
_cell.length_a   1.000
_cell.length_b   1.000
_cell.length_c   1.000
_cell.angle_alpha   90.00
_cell.angle_beta   90.00
_cell.angle_gamma   90.00
#
_symmetry.space_group_name_H-M   'P 1'
#
loop_
_entity.id
_entity.type
_entity.pdbx_description
1 polymer ?
#
loop_
_entity_poly.entity_id
_entity_poly.type
_entity_poly.pdbx_seq_one_letter_code
_entity_poly.pdbx_strand_id
1 'polypeptide(L)'
;MASTYSTNAQLEIIATGEKAGQWGGINNTNLQILEQTSTGVLDVDISAGSSTLLLTDGAQSTGKNFYFRLYGTLAANRTITMPATAERVWIIKDDTVRGTSNYTVGVLTASGTTQPIPPGATVLCKSNGSETVVSIIQKGYETITDANSPYTAVAGAQILANTTSTVITVTLPSAASTGDEITIIDARGTWGSNNLTVDRNGLKINSADSNLTLSNNGQSITLVYVDATRGWAYKTNYTS
;
A
#
# COMPACT_ATOMS: atom_id res chain seq x y z
N MET A 1 4.00 -23.20 -36.98
CA MET A 1 3.23 -22.08 -36.39
C MET A 1 4.00 -21.52 -35.20
N ALA A 2 3.90 -20.24 -34.93
CA ALA A 2 4.51 -19.69 -33.71
C ALA A 2 3.75 -20.18 -32.47
N SER A 3 4.47 -20.49 -31.39
CA SER A 3 3.86 -20.82 -30.10
C SER A 3 2.91 -19.72 -29.64
N THR A 4 1.84 -20.10 -28.96
CA THR A 4 0.94 -19.19 -28.26
C THR A 4 1.21 -19.23 -26.76
N TYR A 5 0.66 -18.29 -26.01
CA TYR A 5 0.88 -18.22 -24.56
C TYR A 5 -0.45 -18.07 -23.81
N SER A 6 -0.51 -18.63 -22.61
CA SER A 6 -1.68 -18.46 -21.75
C SER A 6 -1.78 -17.01 -21.26
N THR A 7 -3.00 -16.48 -21.17
CA THR A 7 -3.25 -15.04 -20.92
C THR A 7 -2.67 -14.56 -19.59
N ASN A 8 -2.90 -15.28 -18.50
CA ASN A 8 -2.56 -14.78 -17.15
C ASN A 8 -1.19 -15.26 -16.65
N ALA A 9 -0.85 -16.53 -16.87
CA ALA A 9 0.44 -17.09 -16.42
C ALA A 9 1.51 -16.99 -17.49
N GLN A 10 1.13 -16.73 -18.76
CA GLN A 10 2.03 -16.65 -19.92
C GLN A 10 2.90 -17.88 -20.08
N LEU A 11 2.28 -19.05 -19.90
CA LEU A 11 2.89 -20.36 -20.19
C LEU A 11 2.92 -20.55 -21.69
N GLU A 12 4.00 -21.14 -22.20
CA GLU A 12 4.07 -21.50 -23.61
C GLU A 12 3.13 -22.69 -23.91
N ILE A 13 2.23 -22.48 -24.85
CA ILE A 13 1.28 -23.50 -25.32
C ILE A 13 1.82 -24.02 -26.66
N ILE A 14 2.29 -25.26 -26.67
CA ILE A 14 2.88 -25.92 -27.83
C ILE A 14 1.77 -26.52 -28.68
N ALA A 15 1.71 -26.19 -29.96
CA ALA A 15 0.82 -26.86 -30.90
C ALA A 15 1.31 -28.27 -31.22
N THR A 16 0.36 -29.15 -31.55
CA THR A 16 0.68 -30.53 -31.95
C THR A 16 1.65 -30.57 -33.11
N GLY A 17 2.75 -31.31 -32.96
CA GLY A 17 3.79 -31.45 -33.98
C GLY A 17 4.86 -30.37 -33.98
N GLU A 18 4.77 -29.36 -33.10
CA GLU A 18 5.78 -28.31 -32.95
C GLU A 18 6.85 -28.67 -31.90
N LYS A 19 7.99 -27.93 -31.95
CA LYS A 19 9.05 -27.98 -30.94
C LYS A 19 9.66 -29.37 -30.71
N ALA A 20 9.80 -30.15 -31.76
CA ALA A 20 10.49 -31.47 -31.68
C ALA A 20 11.86 -31.33 -31.01
N GLY A 21 12.13 -32.15 -29.99
CA GLY A 21 13.36 -32.11 -29.20
C GLY A 21 13.42 -30.98 -28.13
N GLN A 22 12.51 -30.04 -28.13
CA GLN A 22 12.49 -28.91 -27.15
C GLN A 22 11.40 -29.07 -26.09
N TRP A 23 10.45 -29.97 -26.30
CA TRP A 23 9.27 -30.16 -25.48
C TRP A 23 9.58 -30.28 -23.99
N GLY A 24 10.59 -31.06 -23.60
CA GLY A 24 10.99 -31.24 -22.21
C GLY A 24 11.47 -29.96 -21.55
N GLY A 25 12.26 -29.14 -22.27
CA GLY A 25 12.73 -27.84 -21.79
C GLY A 25 11.59 -26.85 -21.58
N ILE A 26 10.68 -26.75 -22.55
CA ILE A 26 9.51 -25.86 -22.46
C ILE A 26 8.60 -26.27 -21.31
N ASN A 27 8.34 -27.57 -21.14
CA ASN A 27 7.53 -28.06 -20.02
C ASN A 27 8.16 -27.74 -18.68
N ASN A 28 9.49 -27.95 -18.53
CA ASN A 28 10.20 -27.58 -17.30
C ASN A 28 10.13 -26.07 -17.01
N THR A 29 10.28 -25.23 -18.02
CA THR A 29 10.12 -23.77 -17.89
C THR A 29 8.70 -23.41 -17.44
N ASN A 30 7.68 -24.04 -18.02
CA ASN A 30 6.29 -23.82 -17.63
C ASN A 30 6.05 -24.22 -16.16
N LEU A 31 6.62 -25.34 -15.69
CA LEU A 31 6.55 -25.75 -14.28
C LEU A 31 7.24 -24.75 -13.36
N GLN A 32 8.40 -24.22 -13.74
CA GLN A 32 9.09 -23.17 -12.98
C GLN A 32 8.27 -21.86 -12.92
N ILE A 33 7.58 -21.50 -13.99
CA ILE A 33 6.65 -20.36 -14.00
C ILE A 33 5.48 -20.61 -13.03
N LEU A 34 4.89 -21.80 -13.03
CA LEU A 34 3.82 -22.16 -12.10
C LEU A 34 4.30 -22.13 -10.65
N GLU A 35 5.47 -22.63 -10.35
CA GLU A 35 6.10 -22.53 -9.03
C GLU A 35 6.27 -21.06 -8.63
N GLN A 36 6.85 -20.24 -9.49
CA GLN A 36 7.03 -18.80 -9.25
C GLN A 36 5.69 -18.10 -8.99
N THR A 37 4.63 -18.44 -9.73
CA THR A 37 3.31 -17.82 -9.56
C THR A 37 2.59 -18.21 -8.29
N SER A 38 2.94 -19.34 -7.68
CA SER A 38 2.29 -19.86 -6.47
C SER A 38 3.09 -19.61 -5.19
N THR A 39 4.41 -19.60 -5.27
CA THR A 39 5.31 -19.53 -4.10
C THR A 39 6.41 -18.49 -4.22
N GLY A 40 6.56 -17.85 -5.40
CA GLY A 40 7.63 -16.90 -5.67
C GLY A 40 7.58 -15.68 -4.75
N VAL A 41 8.71 -15.36 -4.13
CA VAL A 41 8.94 -14.19 -3.31
C VAL A 41 9.98 -13.30 -3.99
N LEU A 42 9.73 -12.00 -4.05
CA LEU A 42 10.66 -11.02 -4.61
C LEU A 42 10.83 -9.84 -3.66
N ASP A 43 12.06 -9.59 -3.24
CA ASP A 43 12.45 -8.36 -2.54
C ASP A 43 12.73 -7.27 -3.59
N VAL A 44 12.07 -6.12 -3.44
CA VAL A 44 12.17 -5.00 -4.37
C VAL A 44 12.70 -3.78 -3.62
N ASP A 45 13.93 -3.38 -3.93
CA ASP A 45 14.50 -2.12 -3.43
C ASP A 45 13.91 -0.95 -4.20
N ILE A 46 13.21 -0.06 -3.49
CA ILE A 46 12.62 1.16 -4.05
C ILE A 46 13.27 2.43 -3.50
N SER A 47 14.43 2.33 -2.84
CA SER A 47 15.16 3.48 -2.31
C SER A 47 15.56 4.47 -3.40
N ALA A 48 16.12 3.98 -4.48
CA ALA A 48 16.63 4.80 -5.60
C ALA A 48 15.53 5.23 -6.58
N GLY A 49 14.44 4.46 -6.72
CA GLY A 49 13.38 4.74 -7.71
C GLY A 49 12.15 3.88 -7.56
N SER A 50 11.08 4.26 -8.27
CA SER A 50 9.90 3.42 -8.47
C SER A 50 10.25 2.19 -9.32
N SER A 51 9.52 1.10 -9.17
CA SER A 51 9.80 -0.15 -9.88
C SER A 51 8.61 -0.55 -10.76
N THR A 52 8.91 -1.14 -11.92
CA THR A 52 7.91 -1.72 -12.83
C THR A 52 8.12 -3.24 -12.88
N LEU A 53 7.08 -3.98 -12.57
CA LEU A 53 7.07 -5.44 -12.63
C LEU A 53 6.67 -5.91 -14.04
N LEU A 54 7.41 -6.86 -14.56
CA LEU A 54 7.25 -7.32 -15.94
C LEU A 54 6.65 -8.72 -15.99
N LEU A 55 5.85 -8.98 -17.02
CA LEU A 55 5.44 -10.32 -17.44
C LEU A 55 6.10 -10.62 -18.78
N THR A 56 6.80 -11.77 -18.86
CA THR A 56 7.47 -12.22 -20.07
C THR A 56 6.86 -13.54 -20.50
N ASP A 57 6.48 -13.63 -21.77
CA ASP A 57 5.93 -14.84 -22.37
C ASP A 57 6.93 -16.01 -22.30
N GLY A 58 6.48 -17.16 -21.82
CA GLY A 58 7.27 -18.38 -21.75
C GLY A 58 8.54 -18.33 -20.90
N ALA A 59 8.66 -17.34 -20.00
CA ALA A 59 9.84 -17.20 -19.14
C ALA A 59 9.45 -16.72 -17.74
N GLN A 60 10.30 -16.98 -16.74
CA GLN A 60 10.21 -16.37 -15.42
C GLN A 60 10.42 -14.85 -15.56
N SER A 61 9.71 -14.08 -14.75
CA SER A 61 9.81 -12.61 -14.76
C SER A 61 9.33 -12.00 -13.44
N THR A 62 9.74 -10.76 -13.17
CA THR A 62 9.49 -10.12 -11.87
C THR A 62 8.02 -10.10 -11.47
N GLY A 63 7.10 -9.77 -12.40
CA GLY A 63 5.66 -9.70 -12.14
C GLY A 63 4.98 -11.06 -11.93
N LYS A 64 5.68 -12.19 -12.14
CA LYS A 64 5.15 -13.54 -11.92
C LYS A 64 5.25 -14.01 -10.48
N ASN A 65 6.02 -13.32 -9.62
CA ASN A 65 6.06 -13.67 -8.20
C ASN A 65 4.70 -13.45 -7.53
N PHE A 66 4.45 -14.21 -6.47
CA PHE A 66 3.21 -14.13 -5.68
C PHE A 66 3.30 -13.10 -4.56
N TYR A 67 4.47 -12.98 -3.94
CA TYR A 67 4.73 -12.10 -2.80
C TYR A 67 5.86 -11.12 -3.12
N PHE A 68 5.66 -9.86 -2.77
CA PHE A 68 6.65 -8.79 -2.90
C PHE A 68 6.91 -8.15 -1.55
N ARG A 69 8.19 -8.01 -1.18
CA ARG A 69 8.60 -7.17 -0.06
C ARG A 69 9.28 -5.94 -0.61
N LEU A 70 8.65 -4.78 -0.42
CA LEU A 70 9.23 -3.48 -0.77
C LEU A 70 10.09 -3.02 0.39
N TYR A 71 11.33 -2.64 0.11
CA TYR A 71 12.26 -2.21 1.15
C TYR A 71 13.13 -1.04 0.67
N GLY A 72 13.90 -0.46 1.60
CA GLY A 72 14.83 0.64 1.38
C GLY A 72 14.39 1.93 2.06
N THR A 73 15.33 2.87 2.23
CA THR A 73 15.05 4.20 2.78
C THR A 73 14.61 5.13 1.67
N LEU A 74 13.40 5.69 1.80
CA LEU A 74 12.82 6.53 0.77
C LEU A 74 13.42 7.94 0.79
N ALA A 75 13.73 8.46 -0.40
CA ALA A 75 14.12 9.84 -0.65
C ALA A 75 13.07 10.64 -1.45
N ALA A 76 11.97 9.99 -1.87
CA ALA A 76 10.82 10.56 -2.56
C ALA A 76 9.63 9.59 -2.49
N ASN A 77 8.45 10.04 -2.95
CA ASN A 77 7.32 9.14 -3.17
C ASN A 77 7.69 8.04 -4.16
N ARG A 78 7.24 6.81 -3.93
CA ARG A 78 7.55 5.64 -4.76
C ARG A 78 6.29 4.90 -5.17
N THR A 79 6.37 4.27 -6.33
CA THR A 79 5.29 3.43 -6.86
C THR A 79 5.83 2.10 -7.36
N ILE A 80 4.99 1.07 -7.25
CA ILE A 80 5.17 -0.20 -7.94
C ILE A 80 4.14 -0.27 -9.05
N THR A 81 4.61 -0.36 -10.28
CA THR A 81 3.73 -0.55 -11.44
C THR A 81 3.54 -2.05 -11.68
N MET A 82 2.30 -2.50 -11.54
CA MET A 82 1.90 -3.88 -11.79
C MET A 82 1.62 -4.10 -13.28
N PRO A 83 1.83 -5.32 -13.78
CA PRO A 83 1.51 -5.63 -15.18
C PRO A 83 0.03 -5.42 -15.50
N ALA A 84 -0.27 -4.69 -16.58
CA ALA A 84 -1.64 -4.37 -16.99
C ALA A 84 -2.32 -5.46 -17.84
N THR A 85 -1.58 -6.48 -18.27
CA THR A 85 -2.06 -7.46 -19.27
C THR A 85 -2.63 -8.74 -18.66
N ALA A 86 -2.62 -8.89 -17.35
CA ALA A 86 -3.04 -10.12 -16.68
C ALA A 86 -3.97 -9.85 -15.50
N GLU A 87 -5.02 -10.66 -15.38
CA GLU A 87 -5.83 -10.72 -14.17
C GLU A 87 -5.09 -11.57 -13.14
N ARG A 88 -4.64 -10.95 -12.05
CA ARG A 88 -3.84 -11.62 -11.02
C ARG A 88 -4.07 -11.03 -9.65
N VAL A 89 -3.65 -11.80 -8.66
CA VAL A 89 -3.57 -11.41 -7.26
C VAL A 89 -2.12 -11.49 -6.81
N TRP A 90 -1.69 -10.48 -6.07
CA TRP A 90 -0.36 -10.41 -5.45
C TRP A 90 -0.50 -10.00 -3.98
N ILE A 91 0.45 -10.42 -3.17
CA ILE A 91 0.62 -9.91 -1.81
C ILE A 91 1.83 -8.96 -1.81
N ILE A 92 1.67 -7.77 -1.26
CA ILE A 92 2.73 -6.76 -1.19
C ILE A 92 2.91 -6.36 0.28
N LYS A 93 4.12 -6.48 0.80
CA LYS A 93 4.53 -5.98 2.12
C LYS A 93 5.33 -4.69 1.95
N ASP A 94 4.95 -3.65 2.66
CA ASP A 94 5.74 -2.43 2.77
C ASP A 94 6.65 -2.50 4.00
N ASP A 95 7.94 -2.71 3.78
CA ASP A 95 9.02 -2.68 4.78
C ASP A 95 9.95 -1.47 4.52
N THR A 96 9.46 -0.42 3.86
CA THR A 96 10.26 0.76 3.58
C THR A 96 10.43 1.63 4.83
N VAL A 97 11.56 2.33 4.89
CA VAL A 97 11.84 3.34 5.92
C VAL A 97 11.61 4.73 5.32
N ARG A 98 10.71 5.52 5.91
CA ARG A 98 10.31 6.84 5.38
C ARG A 98 11.08 8.00 6.01
N GLY A 99 11.87 7.72 7.06
CA GLY A 99 12.64 8.73 7.79
C GLY A 99 11.74 9.79 8.41
N THR A 100 12.14 11.05 8.31
CA THR A 100 11.37 12.21 8.81
C THR A 100 10.46 12.82 7.74
N SER A 101 10.48 12.29 6.53
CA SER A 101 9.68 12.78 5.39
C SER A 101 8.42 11.93 5.22
N ASN A 102 7.33 12.59 4.84
CA ASN A 102 6.02 11.94 4.64
C ASN A 102 5.92 11.30 3.24
N TYR A 103 6.94 10.55 2.83
CA TYR A 103 6.92 9.88 1.54
C TYR A 103 5.89 8.77 1.51
N THR A 104 5.28 8.57 0.37
CA THR A 104 4.25 7.56 0.14
C THR A 104 4.76 6.43 -0.74
N VAL A 105 4.20 5.24 -0.51
CA VAL A 105 4.33 4.09 -1.41
C VAL A 105 2.96 3.81 -1.99
N GLY A 106 2.90 3.60 -3.28
CA GLY A 106 1.65 3.26 -3.95
C GLY A 106 1.83 2.14 -4.98
N VAL A 107 0.73 1.51 -5.34
CA VAL A 107 0.66 0.52 -6.40
C VAL A 107 -0.32 0.97 -7.48
N LEU A 108 0.01 0.72 -8.73
CA LEU A 108 -0.83 1.05 -9.88
C LEU A 108 -0.61 0.03 -11.01
N THR A 109 -1.52 0.01 -11.98
CA THR A 109 -1.25 -0.52 -13.32
C THR A 109 -0.81 0.64 -14.23
N ALA A 110 -0.22 0.36 -15.37
CA ALA A 110 0.32 1.39 -16.27
C ALA A 110 -0.70 2.48 -16.67
N SER A 111 -1.99 2.16 -16.68
CA SER A 111 -3.10 3.08 -16.99
C SER A 111 -4.02 3.38 -15.79
N GLY A 112 -3.74 2.80 -14.63
CA GLY A 112 -4.60 2.91 -13.46
C GLY A 112 -4.22 4.06 -12.51
N THR A 113 -5.13 4.37 -11.61
CA THR A 113 -4.87 5.32 -10.51
C THR A 113 -3.99 4.67 -9.44
N THR A 114 -3.02 5.43 -8.93
CA THR A 114 -2.19 4.96 -7.82
C THR A 114 -3.03 4.72 -6.56
N GLN A 115 -2.94 3.50 -6.04
CA GLN A 115 -3.55 3.11 -4.76
C GLN A 115 -2.48 3.15 -3.67
N PRO A 116 -2.66 3.92 -2.59
CA PRO A 116 -1.66 4.03 -1.53
C PRO A 116 -1.55 2.73 -0.73
N ILE A 117 -0.33 2.38 -0.33
CA ILE A 117 -0.05 1.34 0.65
C ILE A 117 0.28 2.02 1.98
N PRO A 118 -0.50 1.78 3.04
CA PRO A 118 -0.18 2.33 4.36
C PRO A 118 1.19 1.84 4.86
N PRO A 119 1.94 2.69 5.59
CA PRO A 119 3.24 2.33 6.13
C PRO A 119 3.21 1.01 6.91
N GLY A 120 4.17 0.14 6.65
CA GLY A 120 4.31 -1.15 7.32
C GLY A 120 3.17 -2.16 7.04
N ALA A 121 2.21 -1.84 6.18
CA ALA A 121 1.10 -2.73 5.88
C ALA A 121 1.49 -3.89 4.96
N THR A 122 0.73 -4.98 5.05
CA THR A 122 0.68 -6.02 4.03
C THR A 122 -0.66 -5.94 3.32
N VAL A 123 -0.65 -5.86 2.01
CA VAL A 123 -1.85 -5.69 1.20
C VAL A 123 -2.03 -6.82 0.21
N LEU A 124 -3.29 -7.18 -0.04
CA LEU A 124 -3.69 -7.97 -1.19
C LEU A 124 -3.95 -6.99 -2.34
N CYS A 125 -3.23 -7.15 -3.42
CA CYS A 125 -3.39 -6.37 -4.64
C CYS A 125 -4.01 -7.25 -5.71
N LYS A 126 -5.15 -6.82 -6.28
CA LYS A 126 -5.80 -7.49 -7.41
C LYS A 126 -5.78 -6.56 -8.62
N SER A 127 -5.36 -7.06 -9.76
CA SER A 127 -5.53 -6.39 -11.06
C SER A 127 -6.55 -7.16 -11.91
N ASN A 128 -7.38 -6.41 -12.64
CA ASN A 128 -8.28 -6.93 -13.68
C ASN A 128 -7.72 -6.68 -15.10
N GLY A 129 -6.42 -6.38 -15.19
CA GLY A 129 -5.75 -6.04 -16.44
C GLY A 129 -5.75 -4.52 -16.79
N SER A 130 -6.60 -3.71 -16.15
CA SER A 130 -6.64 -2.24 -16.35
C SER A 130 -6.58 -1.46 -15.05
N GLU A 131 -7.18 -1.96 -14.00
CA GLU A 131 -7.23 -1.32 -12.70
C GLU A 131 -6.58 -2.18 -11.63
N THR A 132 -6.10 -1.53 -10.57
CA THR A 132 -5.57 -2.19 -9.39
C THR A 132 -6.47 -1.88 -8.21
N VAL A 133 -6.91 -2.93 -7.52
CA VAL A 133 -7.63 -2.83 -6.25
C VAL A 133 -6.71 -3.32 -5.13
N VAL A 134 -6.61 -2.53 -4.08
CA VAL A 134 -5.79 -2.86 -2.89
C VAL A 134 -6.68 -3.11 -1.70
N SER A 135 -6.48 -4.23 -1.03
CA SER A 135 -7.11 -4.58 0.25
C SER A 135 -6.04 -4.82 1.30
N ILE A 136 -6.15 -4.18 2.46
CA ILE A 136 -5.19 -4.35 3.55
C ILE A 136 -5.46 -5.70 4.22
N ILE A 137 -4.45 -6.59 4.24
CA ILE A 137 -4.52 -7.87 4.95
C ILE A 137 -4.00 -7.69 6.39
N GLN A 138 -2.93 -6.91 6.54
CA GLN A 138 -2.32 -6.62 7.83
C GLN A 138 -2.00 -5.13 7.90
N LYS A 139 -2.49 -4.46 8.94
CA LYS A 139 -2.18 -3.07 9.21
C LYS A 139 -0.74 -2.95 9.72
N GLY A 140 0.00 -1.98 9.21
CA GLY A 140 1.27 -1.55 9.77
C GLY A 140 1.07 -0.38 10.74
N TYR A 141 2.05 -0.17 11.62
CA TYR A 141 2.12 1.02 12.47
C TYR A 141 3.27 1.90 12.02
N GLU A 142 3.03 3.21 11.98
CA GLU A 142 4.09 4.20 11.76
C GLU A 142 4.20 5.10 12.98
N THR A 143 5.42 5.26 13.48
CA THR A 143 5.70 6.23 14.55
C THR A 143 6.06 7.57 13.91
N ILE A 144 5.33 8.61 14.27
CA ILE A 144 5.61 9.98 13.86
C ILE A 144 6.08 10.84 15.05
N THR A 145 6.93 11.80 14.75
CA THR A 145 7.47 12.77 15.70
C THR A 145 7.25 14.19 15.14
N ASP A 146 7.68 15.21 15.85
CA ASP A 146 7.73 16.60 15.40
C ASP A 146 8.42 16.78 14.04
N ALA A 147 9.45 15.99 13.76
CA ALA A 147 10.16 16.02 12.47
C ALA A 147 9.26 15.59 11.27
N ASN A 148 8.18 14.87 11.52
CA ASN A 148 7.20 14.48 10.50
C ASN A 148 6.04 15.48 10.36
N SER A 149 5.93 16.48 11.24
CA SER A 149 4.77 17.40 11.28
C SER A 149 4.87 18.52 10.25
N PRO A 150 3.82 18.82 9.46
CA PRO A 150 2.56 18.08 9.40
C PRO A 150 2.67 16.75 8.66
N TYR A 151 2.13 15.67 9.24
CA TYR A 151 2.10 14.34 8.64
C TYR A 151 0.80 14.13 7.86
N THR A 152 0.88 13.78 6.58
CA THR A 152 -0.30 13.48 5.75
C THR A 152 -0.59 11.98 5.82
N ALA A 153 -1.71 11.64 6.46
CA ALA A 153 -2.16 10.26 6.57
C ALA A 153 -2.75 9.73 5.26
N VAL A 154 -2.63 8.43 5.05
CA VAL A 154 -3.33 7.71 3.97
C VAL A 154 -4.42 6.83 4.58
N ALA A 155 -5.44 6.47 3.78
CA ALA A 155 -6.48 5.54 4.22
C ALA A 155 -5.87 4.22 4.72
N GLY A 156 -6.36 3.71 5.86
CA GLY A 156 -5.87 2.52 6.53
C GLY A 156 -4.65 2.74 7.44
N ALA A 157 -4.10 3.96 7.54
CA ALA A 157 -2.95 4.24 8.38
C ALA A 157 -3.24 4.00 9.88
N GLN A 158 -2.23 3.45 10.58
CA GLN A 158 -2.18 3.37 12.04
C GLN A 158 -0.97 4.15 12.55
N ILE A 159 -1.21 5.22 13.27
CA ILE A 159 -0.22 6.24 13.60
C ILE A 159 0.06 6.22 15.09
N LEU A 160 1.31 6.01 15.48
CA LEU A 160 1.82 6.18 16.82
C LEU A 160 2.44 7.59 16.92
N ALA A 161 1.69 8.56 17.42
CA ALA A 161 2.14 9.95 17.48
C ALA A 161 2.91 10.23 18.78
N ASN A 162 4.18 10.56 18.66
CA ASN A 162 5.06 10.92 19.76
C ASN A 162 5.22 12.45 19.84
N THR A 163 4.43 13.10 20.69
CA THR A 163 4.45 14.56 20.91
C THR A 163 5.36 14.99 22.07
N THR A 164 6.33 14.15 22.47
CA THR A 164 7.20 14.48 23.63
C THR A 164 7.90 15.82 23.47
N SER A 165 8.36 16.17 22.26
CA SER A 165 9.12 17.40 22.01
C SER A 165 8.24 18.62 21.74
N THR A 166 7.15 18.47 21.00
CA THR A 166 6.22 19.56 20.64
C THR A 166 4.92 19.02 20.07
N VAL A 167 3.99 19.92 19.76
CA VAL A 167 2.71 19.58 19.10
C VAL A 167 2.93 19.00 17.71
N ILE A 168 2.07 18.07 17.31
CA ILE A 168 2.10 17.44 15.99
C ILE A 168 0.75 17.69 15.28
N THR A 169 0.80 17.89 13.98
CA THR A 169 -0.40 17.92 13.11
C THR A 169 -0.42 16.67 12.24
N VAL A 170 -1.54 15.95 12.28
CA VAL A 170 -1.87 14.88 11.34
C VAL A 170 -2.93 15.41 10.37
N THR A 171 -2.59 15.46 9.10
CA THR A 171 -3.49 15.92 8.03
C THR A 171 -4.22 14.72 7.44
N LEU A 172 -5.56 14.74 7.45
CA LEU A 172 -6.39 13.68 6.86
C LEU A 172 -6.33 13.73 5.33
N PRO A 173 -6.64 12.61 4.62
CA PRO A 173 -6.76 12.62 3.17
C PRO A 173 -7.81 13.64 2.71
N SER A 174 -7.48 14.43 1.67
CA SER A 174 -8.42 15.37 1.03
C SER A 174 -9.47 14.67 0.16
N ALA A 175 -9.19 13.42 -0.26
CA ALA A 175 -10.12 12.54 -0.94
C ALA A 175 -10.24 11.25 -0.12
N ALA A 176 -11.47 10.88 0.26
CA ALA A 176 -11.75 9.71 1.05
C ALA A 176 -12.97 8.98 0.49
N SER A 177 -12.98 7.65 0.62
CA SER A 177 -14.09 6.78 0.25
C SER A 177 -14.81 6.28 1.51
N THR A 178 -16.12 6.05 1.42
CA THR A 178 -16.90 5.49 2.53
C THR A 178 -16.26 4.21 3.06
N GLY A 179 -15.98 4.19 4.37
CA GLY A 179 -15.32 3.08 5.04
C GLY A 179 -13.80 3.22 5.19
N ASP A 180 -13.17 4.25 4.62
CA ASP A 180 -11.77 4.55 4.89
C ASP A 180 -11.57 4.82 6.39
N GLU A 181 -10.52 4.25 6.98
CA GLU A 181 -10.23 4.38 8.41
C GLU A 181 -8.82 4.92 8.64
N ILE A 182 -8.68 5.72 9.71
CA ILE A 182 -7.37 6.17 10.22
C ILE A 182 -7.41 6.04 11.73
N THR A 183 -6.38 5.41 12.29
CA THR A 183 -6.21 5.28 13.75
C THR A 183 -5.00 6.10 14.19
N ILE A 184 -5.15 6.89 15.25
CA ILE A 184 -4.09 7.70 15.84
C ILE A 184 -4.04 7.39 17.34
N ILE A 185 -2.84 7.13 17.85
CA ILE A 185 -2.59 6.68 19.21
C ILE A 185 -1.52 7.58 19.83
N ASP A 186 -1.76 8.02 21.08
CA ASP A 186 -0.73 8.69 21.87
C ASP A 186 0.38 7.70 22.26
N ALA A 187 1.50 7.77 21.54
CA ALA A 187 2.59 6.82 21.71
C ALA A 187 3.36 6.98 23.04
N ARG A 188 3.22 8.11 23.72
CA ARG A 188 4.03 8.45 24.90
C ARG A 188 3.24 9.03 26.08
N GLY A 189 1.92 9.14 25.96
CA GLY A 189 1.11 9.75 27.02
C GLY A 189 1.39 11.24 27.19
N THR A 190 1.60 11.98 26.12
CA THR A 190 2.08 13.37 26.15
C THR A 190 1.12 14.38 25.52
N TRP A 191 -0.04 13.96 25.03
CA TRP A 191 -0.99 14.87 24.37
C TRP A 191 -1.60 15.93 25.33
N GLY A 192 -1.59 15.67 26.64
CA GLY A 192 -2.02 16.66 27.63
C GLY A 192 -1.07 17.86 27.75
N SER A 193 0.20 17.68 27.42
CA SER A 193 1.21 18.75 27.44
C SER A 193 1.45 19.31 26.03
N ASN A 194 1.52 18.48 25.03
CA ASN A 194 1.74 18.82 23.62
C ASN A 194 0.64 18.17 22.79
N ASN A 195 -0.42 18.92 22.55
CA ASN A 195 -1.63 18.41 21.87
C ASN A 195 -1.31 17.87 20.49
N LEU A 196 -2.11 16.89 20.03
CA LEU A 196 -2.14 16.50 18.64
C LEU A 196 -3.31 17.20 17.93
N THR A 197 -3.03 17.82 16.78
CA THR A 197 -4.05 18.38 15.91
C THR A 197 -4.34 17.42 14.77
N VAL A 198 -5.61 17.09 14.54
CA VAL A 198 -6.07 16.40 13.34
C VAL A 198 -6.63 17.44 12.38
N ASP A 199 -5.89 17.72 11.31
CA ASP A 199 -6.32 18.63 10.26
C ASP A 199 -7.26 17.91 9.31
N ARG A 200 -8.46 18.44 9.16
CA ARG A 200 -9.54 17.89 8.33
C ARG A 200 -9.26 17.94 6.83
N ASN A 201 -8.30 18.74 6.38
CA ASN A 201 -7.88 18.89 4.99
C ASN A 201 -9.08 19.11 4.01
N GLY A 202 -9.99 20.01 4.38
CA GLY A 202 -11.16 20.35 3.56
C GLY A 202 -12.41 19.49 3.77
N LEU A 203 -12.26 18.25 4.28
CA LEU A 203 -13.40 17.40 4.64
C LEU A 203 -13.89 17.70 6.07
N LYS A 204 -15.14 17.35 6.39
CA LYS A 204 -15.66 17.53 7.75
C LYS A 204 -15.11 16.47 8.72
N ILE A 205 -15.08 16.83 10.00
CA ILE A 205 -14.90 15.87 11.08
C ILE A 205 -16.17 15.93 11.94
N ASN A 206 -16.88 14.81 12.03
CA ASN A 206 -18.12 14.66 12.80
C ASN A 206 -19.18 15.75 12.51
N SER A 207 -19.34 16.08 11.21
CA SER A 207 -20.19 17.14 10.66
C SER A 207 -19.70 18.57 10.89
N ALA A 208 -18.58 18.77 11.57
CA ALA A 208 -18.01 20.08 11.83
C ALA A 208 -16.96 20.49 10.79
N ASP A 209 -16.92 21.77 10.46
CA ASP A 209 -15.92 22.39 9.58
C ASP A 209 -14.72 22.93 10.40
N SER A 210 -14.27 22.17 11.40
CA SER A 210 -13.15 22.51 12.27
C SER A 210 -12.19 21.33 12.41
N ASN A 211 -10.92 21.63 12.63
CA ASN A 211 -9.92 20.64 13.01
C ASN A 211 -10.23 20.05 14.40
N LEU A 212 -9.76 18.83 14.64
CA LEU A 212 -9.91 18.18 15.93
C LEU A 212 -8.61 18.30 16.74
N THR A 213 -8.72 18.71 18.00
CA THR A 213 -7.59 18.71 18.94
C THR A 213 -7.73 17.56 19.94
N LEU A 214 -6.67 16.75 20.06
CA LEU A 214 -6.56 15.66 21.02
C LEU A 214 -5.59 16.10 22.10
N SER A 215 -6.08 16.15 23.35
CA SER A 215 -5.36 16.75 24.48
C SER A 215 -5.34 15.89 25.75
N ASN A 216 -5.79 14.64 25.67
CA ASN A 216 -5.74 13.73 26.82
C ASN A 216 -4.59 12.74 26.66
N ASN A 217 -3.79 12.57 27.72
CA ASN A 217 -2.73 11.59 27.75
C ASN A 217 -3.28 10.17 27.59
N GLY A 218 -2.59 9.35 26.79
CA GLY A 218 -2.97 7.97 26.53
C GLY A 218 -4.21 7.81 25.64
N GLN A 219 -4.70 8.89 25.05
CA GLN A 219 -5.85 8.87 24.15
C GLN A 219 -5.53 8.10 22.85
N SER A 220 -6.53 7.42 22.35
CA SER A 220 -6.53 6.88 20.98
C SER A 220 -7.85 7.17 20.31
N ILE A 221 -7.79 7.40 18.98
CA ILE A 221 -8.96 7.65 18.17
C ILE A 221 -8.88 6.86 16.86
N THR A 222 -10.01 6.30 16.45
CA THR A 222 -10.18 5.80 15.08
C THR A 222 -11.28 6.60 14.41
N LEU A 223 -10.94 7.21 13.30
CA LEU A 223 -11.85 7.92 12.42
C LEU A 223 -12.25 7.03 11.25
N VAL A 224 -13.51 7.07 10.85
CA VAL A 224 -14.03 6.41 9.64
C VAL A 224 -14.72 7.45 8.77
N TYR A 225 -14.41 7.47 7.48
CA TYR A 225 -15.09 8.36 6.54
C TYR A 225 -16.47 7.79 6.19
N VAL A 226 -17.49 8.60 6.32
CA VAL A 226 -18.89 8.23 6.06
C VAL A 226 -19.35 8.75 4.70
N ASP A 227 -19.40 10.07 4.56
CA ASP A 227 -19.84 10.78 3.36
C ASP A 227 -19.42 12.27 3.43
N ALA A 228 -19.74 13.06 2.41
CA ALA A 228 -19.41 14.49 2.36
C ALA A 228 -20.15 15.33 3.41
N THR A 229 -21.31 14.87 3.92
CA THR A 229 -22.12 15.61 4.91
C THR A 229 -21.58 15.39 6.33
N ARG A 230 -21.26 14.14 6.66
CA ARG A 230 -20.72 13.75 7.96
C ARG A 230 -19.21 13.95 8.04
N GLY A 231 -18.50 13.66 6.93
CA GLY A 231 -17.05 13.60 6.89
C GLY A 231 -16.49 12.40 7.65
N TRP A 232 -15.42 12.61 8.36
CA TRP A 232 -14.77 11.66 9.24
C TRP A 232 -15.51 11.55 10.57
N ALA A 233 -16.13 10.43 10.86
CA ALA A 233 -16.84 10.17 12.12
C ALA A 233 -15.95 9.44 13.12
N TYR A 234 -16.21 9.59 14.40
CA TYR A 234 -15.57 8.80 15.44
C TYR A 234 -16.11 7.38 15.40
N LYS A 235 -15.24 6.42 15.03
CA LYS A 235 -15.51 5.00 15.19
C LYS A 235 -15.20 4.55 16.61
N THR A 236 -14.05 4.98 17.14
CA THR A 236 -13.68 4.82 18.56
C THR A 236 -12.98 6.10 19.01
N ASN A 237 -13.22 6.48 20.26
CA ASN A 237 -12.53 7.59 20.93
C ASN A 237 -12.30 7.15 22.37
N TYR A 238 -11.11 6.63 22.65
CA TYR A 238 -10.73 6.17 23.98
C TYR A 238 -9.88 7.24 24.68
N THR A 239 -10.33 7.65 25.86
CA THR A 239 -9.60 8.52 26.78
C THR A 239 -9.37 7.73 28.09
N SER A 240 -8.12 7.63 28.52
CA SER A 240 -7.76 7.01 29.81
C SER A 240 -8.20 7.85 30.98
#